data_3c08f9cb63fb0f5c6e758f8903941323
#
_entry.id   3c08f9cb63fb0f5c6e758f8903941323
#
_cell.length_a   1.000
_cell.length_b   1.000
_cell.length_c   1.000
_cell.angle_alpha   90.00
_cell.angle_beta   90.00
_cell.angle_gamma   90.00
#
_symmetry.space_group_name_H-M   'P 1'
#
loop_
_entity.id
_entity.type
_entity.pdbx_description
1 polymer ?
#
loop_
_entity_poly.entity_id
_entity_poly.type
_entity_poly.pdbx_seq_one_letter_code
_entity_poly.pdbx_strand_id
1 'polypeptide(L)'
;MTDIIEGVAKGKALDLAQTAAVEGYNAKLSGAGPEGYSAIANADVCIVTAGVPRKPGMSRDDLLGINLKVMEQVGSAIKTHAPNAFVICITNPLDAMVWALQKFSGLPKTHVVGMAGVLDSARFRYFLAEEFKVSVEDVTGFVLGGHGDTMV
;
A
#
# COMPACT_ATOMS: atom_id res chain seq x y z
N MET A 1 10.82 4.36 6.05
CA MET A 1 9.39 4.25 6.46
C MET A 1 8.91 5.58 6.99
N THR A 2 7.74 6.07 6.62
CA THR A 2 7.17 7.33 7.16
C THR A 2 5.77 7.07 7.72
N ASP A 3 5.41 7.75 8.80
CA ASP A 3 4.09 7.69 9.43
C ASP A 3 3.76 9.05 10.06
N ILE A 4 2.48 9.39 10.21
CA ILE A 4 2.05 10.60 10.94
C ILE A 4 2.43 10.53 12.43
N ILE A 5 2.65 9.34 12.96
CA ILE A 5 3.14 9.10 14.31
C ILE A 5 4.60 8.62 14.21
N GLU A 6 5.55 9.52 14.40
CA GLU A 6 6.98 9.26 14.26
C GLU A 6 7.46 8.04 15.07
N GLY A 7 6.97 7.88 16.30
CA GLY A 7 7.30 6.74 17.14
C GLY A 7 6.87 5.40 16.55
N VAL A 8 5.75 5.35 15.83
CA VAL A 8 5.28 4.14 15.13
C VAL A 8 6.23 3.80 13.98
N ALA A 9 6.60 4.78 13.16
CA ALA A 9 7.55 4.56 12.06
C ALA A 9 8.91 4.07 12.56
N LYS A 10 9.45 4.71 13.61
CA LYS A 10 10.72 4.32 14.21
C LYS A 10 10.66 2.93 14.85
N GLY A 11 9.61 2.63 15.62
CA GLY A 11 9.43 1.31 16.24
C GLY A 11 9.33 0.19 15.21
N LYS A 12 8.50 0.35 14.17
CA LYS A 12 8.39 -0.65 13.08
C LYS A 12 9.70 -0.83 12.31
N ALA A 13 10.43 0.25 12.07
CA ALA A 13 11.74 0.16 11.42
C ALA A 13 12.75 -0.62 12.28
N LEU A 14 12.73 -0.41 13.60
CA LEU A 14 13.57 -1.15 14.54
C LEU A 14 13.18 -2.63 14.60
N ASP A 15 11.89 -2.95 14.73
CA ASP A 15 11.40 -4.34 14.74
C ASP A 15 11.85 -5.10 13.49
N LEU A 16 11.66 -4.50 12.32
CA LEU A 16 12.09 -5.10 11.06
C LEU A 16 13.62 -5.20 10.96
N ALA A 17 14.37 -4.22 11.47
CA ALA A 17 15.83 -4.31 11.48
C ALA A 17 16.32 -5.48 12.34
N GLN A 18 15.65 -5.78 13.45
CA GLN A 18 15.98 -6.90 14.33
C GLN A 18 15.68 -8.26 13.70
N THR A 19 14.71 -8.37 12.82
CA THR A 19 14.43 -9.63 12.09
C THR A 19 15.56 -10.02 11.14
N ALA A 20 16.43 -9.08 10.76
CA ALA A 20 17.54 -9.32 9.87
C ALA A 20 18.46 -10.46 10.31
N ALA A 21 18.68 -10.58 11.62
CA ALA A 21 19.52 -11.64 12.19
C ALA A 21 18.90 -13.04 12.05
N VAL A 22 17.57 -13.13 11.97
CA VAL A 22 16.82 -14.38 11.84
C VAL A 22 16.61 -14.73 10.35
N GLU A 23 16.21 -13.72 9.57
CA GLU A 23 15.83 -13.88 8.16
C GLU A 23 17.03 -13.80 7.19
N GLY A 24 18.21 -13.44 7.68
CA GLY A 24 19.44 -13.46 6.89
C GLY A 24 19.57 -12.34 5.86
N TYR A 25 19.03 -11.15 6.12
CA TYR A 25 19.22 -9.98 5.24
C TYR A 25 20.02 -8.87 5.94
N ASN A 26 20.53 -7.91 5.16
CA ASN A 26 21.29 -6.76 5.65
C ASN A 26 20.74 -5.47 5.04
N ALA A 27 19.52 -5.09 5.40
CA ALA A 27 18.89 -3.87 4.96
C ALA A 27 19.05 -2.75 6.00
N LYS A 28 19.28 -1.52 5.53
CA LYS A 28 19.24 -0.33 6.39
C LYS A 28 17.80 0.16 6.47
N LEU A 29 17.25 0.15 7.66
CA LEU A 29 15.87 0.54 7.93
C LEU A 29 15.82 1.78 8.80
N SER A 30 14.97 2.74 8.44
CA SER A 30 14.76 3.97 9.21
C SER A 30 13.29 4.35 9.24
N GLY A 31 12.86 5.02 10.30
CA GLY A 31 11.52 5.58 10.45
C GLY A 31 11.56 7.09 10.63
N ALA A 32 10.61 7.80 10.03
CA ALA A 32 10.47 9.25 10.12
C ALA A 32 8.99 9.66 10.30
N GLY A 33 8.78 10.80 10.94
CA GLY A 33 7.47 11.44 11.09
C GLY A 33 7.07 12.29 9.85
N PRO A 34 5.98 13.08 9.97
CA PRO A 34 5.46 13.90 8.87
C PRO A 34 6.47 14.92 8.34
N GLU A 35 7.27 15.49 9.22
CA GLU A 35 8.34 16.45 8.85
C GLU A 35 9.52 15.77 8.12
N GLY A 36 9.54 14.44 8.13
CA GLY A 36 10.62 13.61 7.57
C GLY A 36 10.33 13.05 6.18
N TYR A 37 9.43 13.64 5.39
CA TYR A 37 9.21 13.17 4.01
C TYR A 37 10.45 13.23 3.12
N SER A 38 11.44 14.06 3.46
CA SER A 38 12.75 14.03 2.81
C SER A 38 13.46 12.67 2.92
N ALA A 39 13.06 11.82 3.88
CA ALA A 39 13.58 10.46 4.02
C ALA A 39 13.24 9.55 2.83
N ILE A 40 12.25 9.91 1.99
CA ILE A 40 11.95 9.19 0.76
C ILE A 40 12.70 9.74 -0.46
N ALA A 41 13.61 10.69 -0.27
CA ALA A 41 14.33 11.32 -1.37
C ALA A 41 15.03 10.27 -2.25
N ASN A 42 14.79 10.38 -3.56
CA ASN A 42 15.32 9.48 -4.59
C ASN A 42 14.94 7.99 -4.39
N ALA A 43 13.84 7.70 -3.70
CA ALA A 43 13.36 6.32 -3.59
C ALA A 43 13.00 5.76 -4.97
N ASP A 44 13.42 4.54 -5.26
CA ASP A 44 13.06 3.82 -6.49
C ASP A 44 11.61 3.30 -6.43
N VAL A 45 11.17 2.90 -5.23
CA VAL A 45 9.81 2.38 -5.00
C VAL A 45 9.20 3.03 -3.75
N CYS A 46 7.96 3.50 -3.89
CA CYS A 46 7.14 3.99 -2.77
C CYS A 46 5.92 3.09 -2.59
N ILE A 47 5.81 2.42 -1.45
CA ILE A 47 4.62 1.65 -1.08
C ILE A 47 3.75 2.52 -0.16
N VAL A 48 2.53 2.84 -0.62
CA VAL A 48 1.61 3.76 0.08
C VAL A 48 0.48 2.97 0.74
N THR A 49 0.56 2.88 2.06
CA THR A 49 -0.48 2.28 2.93
C THR A 49 -1.18 3.33 3.78
N ALA A 50 -0.80 4.60 3.62
CA ALA A 50 -1.33 5.72 4.39
C ALA A 50 -2.82 5.91 4.14
N GLY A 51 -3.61 6.01 5.20
CA GLY A 51 -5.04 6.20 5.13
C GLY A 51 -5.75 5.76 6.41
N VAL A 52 -7.01 6.12 6.51
CA VAL A 52 -7.87 5.73 7.63
C VAL A 52 -8.64 4.47 7.24
N PRO A 53 -8.68 3.45 8.09
CA PRO A 53 -9.53 2.28 7.87
C PRO A 53 -11.00 2.66 8.06
N ARG A 54 -11.89 1.93 7.36
CA ARG A 54 -13.33 2.12 7.54
C ARG A 54 -13.74 1.81 8.97
N LYS A 55 -14.46 2.73 9.61
CA LYS A 55 -15.00 2.57 10.95
C LYS A 55 -16.52 2.24 10.88
N PRO A 56 -17.10 1.57 11.90
CA PRO A 56 -18.54 1.40 11.98
C PRO A 56 -19.27 2.74 11.86
N GLY A 57 -20.34 2.79 11.05
CA GLY A 57 -21.12 4.00 10.80
C GLY A 57 -20.56 4.93 9.72
N MET A 58 -19.37 4.66 9.19
CA MET A 58 -18.76 5.46 8.12
C MET A 58 -19.27 4.99 6.75
N SER A 59 -19.75 5.92 5.93
CA SER A 59 -20.11 5.64 4.53
C SER A 59 -18.88 5.42 3.66
N ARG A 60 -19.09 4.93 2.42
CA ARG A 60 -18.01 4.84 1.42
C ARG A 60 -17.52 6.25 1.02
N ASP A 61 -18.42 7.22 0.93
CA ASP A 61 -18.10 8.58 0.53
C ASP A 61 -17.31 9.32 1.61
N ASP A 62 -17.63 9.07 2.89
CA ASP A 62 -16.86 9.63 4.01
C ASP A 62 -15.41 9.13 3.98
N LEU A 63 -15.24 7.81 3.78
CA LEU A 63 -13.91 7.21 3.68
C LEU A 63 -13.14 7.75 2.47
N LEU A 64 -13.80 7.87 1.33
CA LEU A 64 -13.25 8.46 0.12
C LEU A 64 -12.74 9.87 0.36
N GLY A 65 -13.58 10.74 0.95
CA GLY A 65 -13.23 12.13 1.22
C GLY A 65 -12.04 12.30 2.17
N ILE A 66 -11.95 11.46 3.20
CA ILE A 66 -10.83 11.48 4.16
C ILE A 66 -9.53 11.01 3.47
N ASN A 67 -9.58 9.85 2.82
CA ASN A 67 -8.39 9.27 2.22
C ASN A 67 -7.91 10.04 0.97
N LEU A 68 -8.79 10.77 0.29
CA LEU A 68 -8.41 11.67 -0.79
C LEU A 68 -7.44 12.76 -0.31
N LYS A 69 -7.69 13.35 0.86
CA LYS A 69 -6.78 14.35 1.47
C LYS A 69 -5.44 13.73 1.85
N VAL A 70 -5.44 12.48 2.31
CA VAL A 70 -4.20 11.75 2.59
C VAL A 70 -3.40 11.52 1.30
N MET A 71 -4.08 11.13 0.20
CA MET A 71 -3.43 10.94 -1.11
C MET A 71 -2.87 12.24 -1.66
N GLU A 72 -3.51 13.38 -1.42
CA GLU A 72 -3.00 14.69 -1.79
C GLU A 72 -1.67 15.01 -1.10
N GLN A 73 -1.60 14.80 0.21
CA GLN A 73 -0.38 15.02 1.00
C GLN A 73 0.75 14.08 0.57
N VAL A 74 0.47 12.78 0.48
CA VAL A 74 1.45 11.76 0.09
C VAL A 74 1.90 11.95 -1.36
N GLY A 75 0.97 12.21 -2.28
CA GLY A 75 1.29 12.45 -3.68
C GLY A 75 2.17 13.68 -3.88
N SER A 76 1.88 14.76 -3.14
CA SER A 76 2.72 15.97 -3.15
C SER A 76 4.12 15.71 -2.60
N ALA A 77 4.24 14.91 -1.55
CA ALA A 77 5.53 14.51 -0.99
C ALA A 77 6.35 13.66 -1.98
N ILE A 78 5.71 12.69 -2.64
CA ILE A 78 6.35 11.86 -3.68
C ILE A 78 6.81 12.75 -4.84
N LYS A 79 5.95 13.64 -5.33
CA LYS A 79 6.29 14.59 -6.40
C LYS A 79 7.54 15.40 -6.08
N THR A 80 7.68 15.83 -4.83
CA THR A 80 8.77 16.69 -4.38
C THR A 80 10.07 15.92 -4.17
N HIS A 81 9.98 14.75 -3.53
CA HIS A 81 11.17 14.06 -3.02
C HIS A 81 11.56 12.81 -3.83
N ALA A 82 10.60 12.17 -4.51
CA ALA A 82 10.82 10.94 -5.27
C ALA A 82 10.12 10.97 -6.64
N PRO A 83 10.40 11.97 -7.51
CA PRO A 83 9.65 12.19 -8.75
C PRO A 83 9.82 11.10 -9.81
N ASN A 84 10.72 10.16 -9.60
CA ASN A 84 10.97 9.04 -10.52
C ASN A 84 10.56 7.69 -9.92
N ALA A 85 9.95 7.68 -8.72
CA ALA A 85 9.60 6.46 -8.03
C ALA A 85 8.53 5.65 -8.77
N PHE A 86 8.59 4.33 -8.65
CA PHE A 86 7.46 3.45 -8.92
C PHE A 86 6.58 3.38 -7.66
N VAL A 87 5.29 3.64 -7.79
CA VAL A 87 4.38 3.76 -6.64
C VAL A 87 3.39 2.62 -6.61
N ILE A 88 3.33 1.92 -5.48
CA ILE A 88 2.35 0.87 -5.20
C ILE A 88 1.38 1.38 -4.13
N CYS A 89 0.14 1.63 -4.50
CA CYS A 89 -0.91 2.05 -3.60
C CYS A 89 -1.67 0.85 -3.03
N ILE A 90 -1.90 0.86 -1.72
CA ILE A 90 -2.66 -0.19 -1.00
C ILE A 90 -3.88 0.43 -0.29
N THR A 91 -3.94 1.75 -0.21
CA THR A 91 -5.00 2.48 0.51
C THR A 91 -6.36 2.31 -0.15
N ASN A 92 -7.38 2.04 0.68
CA ASN A 92 -8.77 1.89 0.24
C ASN A 92 -9.58 3.22 0.33
N PRO A 93 -10.59 3.40 -0.56
CA PRO A 93 -11.00 2.53 -1.68
C PRO A 93 -9.97 2.56 -2.81
N LEU A 94 -9.41 1.37 -3.12
CA LEU A 94 -8.16 1.25 -3.88
C LEU A 94 -8.16 1.96 -5.23
N ASP A 95 -9.13 1.64 -6.11
CA ASP A 95 -9.13 2.16 -7.48
C ASP A 95 -9.17 3.70 -7.52
N ALA A 96 -9.98 4.29 -6.61
CA ALA A 96 -10.06 5.74 -6.47
C ALA A 96 -8.77 6.34 -5.92
N MET A 97 -8.14 5.69 -4.95
CA MET A 97 -6.89 6.17 -4.32
C MET A 97 -5.71 6.07 -5.28
N VAL A 98 -5.63 5.03 -6.09
CA VAL A 98 -4.61 4.90 -7.16
C VAL A 98 -4.73 6.05 -8.16
N TRP A 99 -5.95 6.31 -8.62
CA TRP A 99 -6.22 7.42 -9.53
C TRP A 99 -5.85 8.77 -8.92
N ALA A 100 -6.26 9.03 -7.68
CA ALA A 100 -5.96 10.25 -6.97
C ALA A 100 -4.45 10.44 -6.75
N LEU A 101 -3.77 9.40 -6.30
CA LEU A 101 -2.33 9.42 -6.06
C LEU A 101 -1.55 9.70 -7.35
N GLN A 102 -1.97 9.11 -8.48
CA GLN A 102 -1.39 9.39 -9.79
C GLN A 102 -1.57 10.88 -10.17
N LYS A 103 -2.74 11.46 -9.90
CA LYS A 103 -3.03 12.86 -10.17
C LYS A 103 -2.19 13.81 -9.31
N PHE A 104 -2.12 13.55 -8.00
CA PHE A 104 -1.41 14.42 -7.06
C PHE A 104 0.11 14.30 -7.18
N SER A 105 0.62 13.11 -7.44
CA SER A 105 2.07 12.91 -7.65
C SER A 105 2.54 13.43 -9.00
N GLY A 106 1.66 13.50 -10.00
CA GLY A 106 2.01 13.87 -11.37
C GLY A 106 2.86 12.84 -12.10
N LEU A 107 3.01 11.64 -11.54
CA LEU A 107 3.76 10.55 -12.15
C LEU A 107 3.04 9.98 -13.38
N PRO A 108 3.76 9.36 -14.33
CA PRO A 108 3.15 8.64 -15.44
C PRO A 108 2.23 7.52 -14.95
N LYS A 109 1.17 7.20 -15.69
CA LYS A 109 0.24 6.11 -15.35
C LYS A 109 0.95 4.75 -15.17
N THR A 110 2.04 4.54 -15.88
CA THR A 110 2.86 3.32 -15.80
C THR A 110 3.67 3.22 -14.50
N HIS A 111 3.75 4.29 -13.74
CA HIS A 111 4.52 4.34 -12.49
C HIS A 111 3.64 4.29 -11.23
N VAL A 112 2.31 4.27 -11.35
CA VAL A 112 1.40 4.21 -10.21
C VAL A 112 0.43 3.07 -10.40
N VAL A 113 0.52 2.07 -9.52
CA VAL A 113 -0.31 0.86 -9.55
C VAL A 113 -0.99 0.63 -8.21
N GLY A 114 -2.10 -0.11 -8.22
CA GLY A 114 -2.76 -0.63 -7.03
C GLY A 114 -2.36 -2.08 -6.77
N MET A 115 -2.23 -2.45 -5.50
CA MET A 115 -2.05 -3.84 -5.09
C MET A 115 -3.26 -4.31 -4.29
N ALA A 116 -4.04 -5.20 -4.87
CA ALA A 116 -5.14 -5.92 -4.21
C ALA A 116 -5.29 -7.32 -4.80
N GLY A 117 -5.25 -7.47 -6.11
CA GLY A 117 -5.48 -8.74 -6.80
C GLY A 117 -4.56 -9.88 -6.35
N VAL A 118 -3.36 -9.59 -5.90
CA VAL A 118 -2.44 -10.60 -5.30
C VAL A 118 -3.08 -11.21 -4.05
N LEU A 119 -3.61 -10.38 -3.15
CA LEU A 119 -4.28 -10.84 -1.93
C LEU A 119 -5.61 -11.51 -2.24
N ASP A 120 -6.41 -10.94 -3.15
CA ASP A 120 -7.71 -11.48 -3.51
C ASP A 120 -7.56 -12.85 -4.19
N SER A 121 -6.58 -13.00 -5.09
CA SER A 121 -6.23 -14.28 -5.71
C SER A 121 -5.73 -15.32 -4.69
N ALA A 122 -4.93 -14.89 -3.72
CA ALA A 122 -4.46 -15.77 -2.65
C ALA A 122 -5.63 -16.28 -1.78
N ARG A 123 -6.57 -15.41 -1.42
CA ARG A 123 -7.78 -15.77 -0.69
C ARG A 123 -8.67 -16.72 -1.49
N PHE A 124 -8.88 -16.42 -2.76
CA PHE A 124 -9.66 -17.27 -3.66
C PHE A 124 -9.08 -18.68 -3.76
N ARG A 125 -7.78 -18.79 -4.00
CA ARG A 125 -7.07 -20.07 -4.03
C ARG A 125 -7.17 -20.84 -2.73
N TYR A 126 -7.02 -20.13 -1.59
CA TYR A 126 -7.14 -20.75 -0.28
C TYR A 126 -8.53 -21.37 -0.06
N PHE A 127 -9.60 -20.63 -0.31
CA PHE A 127 -10.96 -21.14 -0.12
C PHE A 127 -11.34 -22.25 -1.11
N LEU A 128 -10.81 -22.22 -2.34
CA LEU A 128 -10.97 -23.33 -3.28
C LEU A 128 -10.26 -24.60 -2.75
N ALA A 129 -9.06 -24.46 -2.23
CA ALA A 129 -8.31 -25.57 -1.67
C ALA A 129 -9.06 -26.22 -0.49
N GLU A 130 -9.65 -25.39 0.40
CA GLU A 130 -10.48 -25.84 1.52
C GLU A 130 -11.74 -26.59 1.03
N GLU A 131 -12.44 -26.07 0.03
CA GLU A 131 -13.65 -26.66 -0.54
C GLU A 131 -13.36 -28.01 -1.21
N PHE A 132 -12.29 -28.07 -2.02
CA PHE A 132 -11.90 -29.29 -2.73
C PHE A 132 -11.04 -30.24 -1.89
N LYS A 133 -10.65 -29.85 -0.68
CA LYS A 133 -9.79 -30.65 0.23
C LYS A 133 -8.46 -31.06 -0.40
N VAL A 134 -7.85 -30.14 -1.10
CA VAL A 134 -6.52 -30.28 -1.73
C VAL A 134 -5.53 -29.29 -1.13
N SER A 135 -4.23 -29.46 -1.44
CA SER A 135 -3.25 -28.44 -1.05
C SER A 135 -3.46 -27.13 -1.82
N VAL A 136 -3.26 -26.00 -1.15
CA VAL A 136 -3.31 -24.68 -1.82
C VAL A 136 -2.23 -24.55 -2.91
N GLU A 137 -1.16 -25.35 -2.83
CA GLU A 137 -0.11 -25.41 -3.85
C GLU A 137 -0.62 -25.99 -5.18
N ASP A 138 -1.63 -26.86 -5.11
CA ASP A 138 -2.25 -27.49 -6.29
C ASP A 138 -3.34 -26.63 -6.94
N VAL A 139 -3.66 -25.47 -6.35
CA VAL A 139 -4.69 -24.56 -6.87
C VAL A 139 -4.06 -23.38 -7.57
N THR A 140 -4.38 -23.20 -8.85
CA THR A 140 -4.03 -22.01 -9.63
C THR A 140 -5.30 -21.25 -9.97
N GLY A 141 -5.31 -19.95 -9.67
CA GLY A 141 -6.45 -19.07 -9.95
C GLY A 141 -6.07 -17.60 -9.78
N PHE A 142 -6.80 -16.75 -10.47
CA PHE A 142 -6.63 -15.30 -10.45
C PHE A 142 -7.95 -14.61 -10.20
N VAL A 143 -7.89 -13.51 -9.49
CA VAL A 143 -8.99 -12.56 -9.34
C VAL A 143 -8.60 -11.28 -10.08
N LEU A 144 -9.47 -10.81 -10.95
CA LEU A 144 -9.30 -9.64 -11.81
C LEU A 144 -10.44 -8.65 -11.61
N GLY A 145 -10.37 -7.49 -12.28
CA GLY A 145 -11.39 -6.45 -12.22
C GLY A 145 -11.09 -5.39 -11.17
N GLY A 146 -12.10 -4.60 -10.82
CA GLY A 146 -12.00 -3.60 -9.77
C GLY A 146 -11.96 -4.24 -8.39
N HIS A 147 -11.25 -3.61 -7.44
CA HIS A 147 -11.20 -4.11 -6.06
C HIS A 147 -12.50 -3.79 -5.31
N GLY A 148 -13.51 -4.65 -5.46
CA GLY A 148 -14.85 -4.51 -4.90
C GLY A 148 -15.90 -5.35 -5.62
N ASP A 149 -17.09 -4.79 -5.82
CA ASP A 149 -18.26 -5.51 -6.37
C ASP A 149 -18.11 -5.90 -7.85
N THR A 150 -17.10 -5.41 -8.53
CA THR A 150 -16.77 -5.71 -9.95
C THR A 150 -15.59 -6.67 -10.10
N MET A 151 -15.24 -7.35 -9.03
CA MET A 151 -14.20 -8.38 -8.99
C MET A 151 -14.70 -9.67 -9.68
N VAL A 152 -13.87 -10.28 -10.52
CA VAL A 152 -14.16 -11.52 -11.26
C VAL A 152 -13.00 -12.50 -11.16
#